data_f3cb1562935d8ce59fb9476d93141faa
#
_entry.id   f3cb1562935d8ce59fb9476d93141faa
#
_cell.length_a   1.000
_cell.length_b   1.000
_cell.length_c   1.000
_cell.angle_alpha   90.00
_cell.angle_beta   90.00
_cell.angle_gamma   90.00
#
_symmetry.space_group_name_H-M   'P 1'
#
loop_
_entity.id
_entity.type
_entity.pdbx_description
1 polymer ?
#
loop_
_entity_poly.entity_id
_entity_poly.type
_entity_poly.pdbx_seq_one_letter_code
_entity_poly.pdbx_strand_id
1 'polypeptide(L)'
;MEEWSKHHFFHHGKPSREAEKRNCHWCQIRRFKTHPEFPVTIINRMDQIVPDPEFRFIDHSVFGAGVEPTKDEFRSGCDCEDGMDCQYRDCHCLQEMYDSEDVDEEDGDYGDLTQRKSYAYHTHGTKKGHLRSKVLESREPIYECHDGCSCGPDCPNRVVERGRQIPLQIFRTPNRGWGVRSMVDIKRGQFIDKYIGEVITPQEADRRRARSDIAQRKDVYLFALDKFSDPDSPDERLRGPPLEVDGEFMSGPTRFINHSCDPNLRIFARVGDHADKHIHDLALFAIVDIPKGDELTFDYVDGVDDSENDALDPTKKKDMTVCLCGSSKCRGFLW
;
A
#
# COMPACT_ATOMS: atom_id res chain seq x y z
N MET A 1 27.34 -12.06 -0.78
CA MET A 1 27.07 -12.01 -2.23
C MET A 1 26.60 -13.36 -2.82
N GLU A 2 26.98 -14.50 -2.26
CA GLU A 2 26.54 -15.82 -2.77
C GLU A 2 25.03 -16.14 -2.56
N GLU A 3 24.37 -15.57 -1.56
CA GLU A 3 22.94 -15.79 -1.33
C GLU A 3 22.02 -15.13 -2.38
N TRP A 4 22.52 -14.15 -3.10
CA TRP A 4 21.76 -13.42 -4.12
C TRP A 4 21.69 -14.15 -5.48
N SER A 5 22.46 -15.21 -5.67
CA SER A 5 22.61 -15.90 -6.94
C SER A 5 21.61 -17.03 -7.19
N LYS A 6 20.84 -17.44 -6.18
CA LYS A 6 19.83 -18.52 -6.31
C LYS A 6 18.42 -17.96 -6.37
N HIS A 7 18.09 -17.35 -7.50
CA HIS A 7 16.76 -16.79 -7.72
C HIS A 7 15.82 -17.83 -8.35
N HIS A 8 14.62 -17.93 -7.80
CA HIS A 8 13.52 -18.73 -8.35
C HIS A 8 12.55 -17.79 -9.05
N PHE A 9 12.87 -17.45 -10.31
CA PHE A 9 12.02 -16.64 -11.16
C PHE A 9 11.44 -17.49 -12.28
N PHE A 10 10.27 -17.10 -12.78
CA PHE A 10 9.93 -17.46 -14.15
C PHE A 10 10.89 -16.69 -15.07
N HIS A 11 11.79 -17.42 -15.72
CA HIS A 11 12.89 -16.85 -16.47
C HIS A 11 12.97 -17.49 -17.87
N HIS A 12 13.12 -16.67 -18.90
CA HIS A 12 13.19 -17.14 -20.29
C HIS A 12 14.55 -17.76 -20.68
N GLY A 13 15.51 -17.84 -19.77
CA GLY A 13 16.83 -18.43 -19.97
C GLY A 13 17.79 -17.50 -20.71
N LYS A 14 17.90 -17.64 -22.03
CA LYS A 14 18.82 -16.84 -22.87
C LYS A 14 18.13 -15.57 -23.38
N PRO A 15 18.91 -14.53 -23.78
CA PRO A 15 18.36 -13.36 -24.44
C PRO A 15 17.51 -13.76 -25.63
N SER A 16 16.27 -13.35 -25.63
CA SER A 16 15.27 -13.76 -26.59
C SER A 16 14.36 -12.59 -26.96
N ARG A 17 13.34 -12.88 -27.71
CA ARG A 17 12.41 -11.89 -28.25
C ARG A 17 11.79 -11.03 -27.15
N GLU A 18 11.45 -9.78 -27.47
CA GLU A 18 10.80 -8.85 -26.53
C GLU A 18 9.52 -9.40 -25.89
N ALA A 19 8.78 -10.27 -26.61
CA ALA A 19 7.61 -10.93 -26.06
C ALA A 19 7.93 -11.84 -24.86
N GLU A 20 9.06 -12.56 -24.91
CA GLU A 20 9.48 -13.46 -23.82
C GLU A 20 9.99 -12.67 -22.61
N LYS A 21 10.62 -11.52 -22.84
CA LYS A 21 11.03 -10.61 -21.75
C LYS A 21 9.85 -10.03 -21.00
N ARG A 22 8.72 -9.80 -21.68
CA ARG A 22 7.49 -9.28 -21.04
C ARG A 22 6.93 -10.24 -19.99
N ASN A 23 7.05 -11.55 -20.23
CA ASN A 23 6.55 -12.59 -19.32
C ASN A 23 7.59 -13.07 -18.32
N CYS A 24 8.84 -12.60 -18.40
CA CYS A 24 9.90 -12.97 -17.49
C CYS A 24 9.87 -12.10 -16.22
N HIS A 25 9.58 -12.68 -15.06
CA HIS A 25 9.55 -11.99 -13.76
C HIS A 25 10.86 -11.26 -13.47
N TRP A 26 12.01 -11.87 -13.79
CA TRP A 26 13.30 -11.20 -13.63
C TRP A 26 13.42 -9.92 -14.44
N CYS A 27 13.00 -9.95 -15.70
CA CYS A 27 13.04 -8.77 -16.57
C CYS A 27 12.07 -7.69 -16.10
N GLN A 28 10.89 -8.08 -15.59
CA GLN A 28 9.89 -7.16 -15.04
C GLN A 28 10.44 -6.45 -13.80
N ILE A 29 10.92 -7.20 -12.80
CA ILE A 29 11.46 -6.67 -11.55
C ILE A 29 12.66 -5.74 -11.80
N ARG A 30 13.54 -6.07 -12.73
CA ARG A 30 14.70 -5.22 -13.07
C ARG A 30 14.34 -3.87 -13.67
N ARG A 31 13.10 -3.68 -14.13
CA ARG A 31 12.60 -2.41 -14.65
C ARG A 31 12.13 -1.47 -13.55
N PHE A 32 11.94 -1.94 -12.33
CA PHE A 32 11.53 -1.07 -11.23
C PHE A 32 12.57 0.03 -11.02
N LYS A 33 12.11 1.28 -10.96
CA LYS A 33 12.98 2.45 -10.77
C LYS A 33 13.90 2.30 -9.55
N THR A 34 13.38 1.67 -8.49
CA THR A 34 14.09 1.46 -7.23
C THR A 34 15.00 0.24 -7.21
N HIS A 35 14.92 -0.66 -8.21
CA HIS A 35 15.64 -1.95 -8.18
C HIS A 35 17.16 -1.84 -8.14
N PRO A 36 17.82 -0.89 -8.82
CA PRO A 36 19.29 -0.79 -8.78
C PRO A 36 19.85 -0.61 -7.37
N GLU A 37 19.18 0.18 -6.53
CA GLU A 37 19.60 0.46 -5.15
C GLU A 37 18.94 -0.48 -4.15
N PHE A 38 17.66 -0.76 -4.35
CA PHE A 38 16.82 -1.54 -3.44
C PHE A 38 16.22 -2.75 -4.17
N PRO A 39 17.00 -3.80 -4.39
CA PRO A 39 16.56 -4.92 -5.23
C PRO A 39 15.40 -5.70 -4.60
N VAL A 40 14.54 -6.22 -5.49
CA VAL A 40 13.58 -7.28 -5.16
C VAL A 40 14.16 -8.58 -5.63
N THR A 41 14.18 -9.60 -4.77
CA THR A 41 14.66 -10.95 -5.09
C THR A 41 13.58 -11.97 -4.76
N ILE A 42 13.62 -13.12 -5.44
CA ILE A 42 12.73 -14.26 -5.18
C ILE A 42 13.57 -15.49 -4.87
N ILE A 43 13.31 -16.14 -3.75
CA ILE A 43 14.02 -17.33 -3.31
C ILE A 43 13.03 -18.42 -2.88
N ASN A 44 13.32 -19.66 -3.28
CA ASN A 44 12.64 -20.84 -2.80
C ASN A 44 13.68 -21.89 -2.32
N ARG A 45 13.62 -22.21 -1.02
CA ARG A 45 14.46 -23.28 -0.42
C ARG A 45 13.63 -24.46 0.08
N MET A 46 12.31 -24.46 -0.19
CA MET A 46 11.36 -25.44 0.34
C MET A 46 10.99 -26.49 -0.72
N ASP A 47 10.71 -26.03 -1.93
CA ASP A 47 10.21 -26.86 -3.02
C ASP A 47 10.71 -26.33 -4.39
N GLN A 48 10.12 -26.80 -5.49
CA GLN A 48 10.45 -26.34 -6.86
C GLN A 48 9.40 -25.38 -7.44
N ILE A 49 8.46 -24.91 -6.60
CA ILE A 49 7.39 -24.01 -7.06
C ILE A 49 7.99 -22.64 -7.38
N VAL A 50 7.62 -22.09 -8.50
CA VAL A 50 7.90 -20.70 -8.90
C VAL A 50 6.62 -19.87 -8.80
N PRO A 51 6.71 -18.52 -8.71
CA PRO A 51 5.54 -17.68 -8.86
C PRO A 51 4.83 -17.97 -10.19
N ASP A 52 3.50 -17.78 -10.20
CA ASP A 52 2.67 -18.04 -11.37
C ASP A 52 3.26 -17.36 -12.61
N PRO A 53 3.55 -18.10 -13.69
CA PRO A 53 4.09 -17.53 -14.93
C PRO A 53 3.20 -16.48 -15.58
N GLU A 54 1.90 -16.51 -15.34
CA GLU A 54 0.94 -15.54 -15.87
C GLU A 54 0.89 -14.25 -15.02
N PHE A 55 1.37 -14.29 -13.79
CA PHE A 55 1.50 -13.12 -12.94
C PHE A 55 2.53 -12.13 -13.50
N ARG A 56 2.22 -10.86 -13.46
CA ARG A 56 3.11 -9.78 -13.91
C ARG A 56 3.51 -8.84 -12.78
N PHE A 57 4.82 -8.64 -12.62
CA PHE A 57 5.34 -7.61 -11.75
C PHE A 57 5.24 -6.23 -12.41
N ILE A 58 4.62 -5.29 -11.71
CA ILE A 58 4.49 -3.87 -12.08
C ILE A 58 5.07 -3.01 -10.95
N ASP A 59 5.46 -1.76 -11.25
CA ASP A 59 6.01 -0.79 -10.29
C ASP A 59 5.08 0.40 -10.02
N HIS A 60 3.93 0.44 -10.68
CA HIS A 60 2.84 1.39 -10.45
C HIS A 60 1.50 0.72 -10.78
N SER A 61 0.43 1.21 -10.18
CA SER A 61 -0.92 0.74 -10.50
C SER A 61 -1.28 1.08 -11.94
N VAL A 62 -2.06 0.21 -12.57
CA VAL A 62 -2.65 0.46 -13.89
C VAL A 62 -4.15 0.68 -13.74
N PHE A 63 -4.73 1.50 -14.59
CA PHE A 63 -6.16 1.80 -14.53
C PHE A 63 -6.93 0.91 -15.48
N GLY A 64 -7.93 0.23 -14.95
CA GLY A 64 -8.88 -0.57 -15.72
C GLY A 64 -9.90 0.29 -16.48
N ALA A 65 -10.70 -0.37 -17.31
CA ALA A 65 -11.74 0.32 -18.06
C ALA A 65 -12.73 1.03 -17.12
N GLY A 66 -13.00 2.31 -17.41
CA GLY A 66 -13.91 3.13 -16.61
C GLY A 66 -13.27 3.80 -15.39
N VAL A 67 -11.95 3.66 -15.19
CA VAL A 67 -11.20 4.38 -14.17
C VAL A 67 -10.34 5.43 -14.86
N GLU A 68 -10.64 6.69 -14.63
CA GLU A 68 -9.91 7.81 -15.23
C GLU A 68 -9.39 8.75 -14.13
N PRO A 69 -8.05 8.95 -14.05
CA PRO A 69 -7.48 10.00 -13.22
C PRO A 69 -7.97 11.37 -13.65
N THR A 70 -7.90 12.32 -12.73
CA THR A 70 -8.17 13.73 -13.05
C THR A 70 -7.20 14.22 -14.13
N LYS A 71 -7.73 14.92 -15.13
CA LYS A 71 -6.92 15.51 -16.20
C LYS A 71 -5.94 16.53 -15.63
N ASP A 72 -4.76 16.62 -16.24
CA ASP A 72 -3.66 17.48 -15.78
C ASP A 72 -4.08 18.95 -15.59
N GLU A 73 -5.01 19.44 -16.40
CA GLU A 73 -5.55 20.82 -16.30
C GLU A 73 -6.31 21.12 -15.00
N PHE A 74 -6.77 20.09 -14.29
CA PHE A 74 -7.49 20.20 -13.01
C PHE A 74 -6.64 19.76 -11.80
N ARG A 75 -5.37 19.43 -12.06
CA ARG A 75 -4.43 19.06 -11.01
C ARG A 75 -3.74 20.30 -10.47
N SER A 76 -3.50 20.31 -9.16
CA SER A 76 -2.79 21.40 -8.49
C SER A 76 -1.71 20.84 -7.58
N GLY A 77 -0.54 21.48 -7.61
CA GLY A 77 0.56 21.21 -6.69
C GLY A 77 0.84 22.40 -5.79
N CYS A 78 1.81 22.29 -4.90
CA CYS A 78 2.28 23.43 -4.11
C CYS A 78 3.28 24.27 -4.90
N ASP A 79 3.32 25.58 -4.58
CA ASP A 79 4.25 26.56 -5.14
C ASP A 79 5.48 26.78 -4.26
N CYS A 80 5.79 25.87 -3.34
CA CYS A 80 6.96 25.96 -2.47
C CYS A 80 8.25 25.91 -3.29
N GLU A 81 9.07 26.95 -3.20
CA GLU A 81 10.35 27.03 -3.93
C GLU A 81 11.44 26.17 -3.29
N ASP A 82 11.46 26.12 -1.94
CA ASP A 82 12.32 25.21 -1.18
C ASP A 82 11.52 24.00 -0.68
N GLY A 83 11.99 22.79 -0.98
CA GLY A 83 11.38 21.57 -0.49
C GLY A 83 11.25 21.50 1.03
N MET A 84 12.08 22.25 1.79
CA MET A 84 11.95 22.35 3.25
C MET A 84 10.67 23.05 3.69
N ASP A 85 10.14 23.97 2.89
CA ASP A 85 8.89 24.69 3.18
C ASP A 85 7.67 23.75 3.21
N CYS A 86 7.75 22.64 2.49
CA CYS A 86 6.68 21.63 2.45
C CYS A 86 6.44 20.89 3.78
N GLN A 87 7.27 21.15 4.80
CA GLN A 87 7.04 20.66 6.17
C GLN A 87 6.19 21.62 7.02
N TYR A 88 5.92 22.80 6.49
CA TYR A 88 5.20 23.86 7.18
C TYR A 88 3.78 24.00 6.64
N ARG A 89 2.95 24.69 7.41
CA ARG A 89 1.50 24.84 7.20
C ARG A 89 1.11 25.49 5.87
N ASP A 90 1.99 26.30 5.32
CA ASP A 90 1.71 27.08 4.12
C ASP A 90 1.82 26.23 2.84
N CYS A 91 2.36 25.02 2.94
CA CYS A 91 2.36 24.10 1.80
C CYS A 91 0.92 23.70 1.44
N HIS A 92 0.54 23.98 0.20
CA HIS A 92 -0.80 23.70 -0.31
C HIS A 92 -1.18 22.21 -0.21
N CYS A 93 -0.24 21.31 -0.39
CA CYS A 93 -0.47 19.87 -0.26
C CYS A 93 -0.85 19.43 1.17
N LEU A 94 -0.59 20.26 2.20
CA LEU A 94 -0.95 19.96 3.59
C LEU A 94 -2.26 20.64 4.03
N GLN A 95 -2.89 21.46 3.20
CA GLN A 95 -3.96 22.38 3.62
C GLN A 95 -5.35 21.75 3.81
N GLU A 96 -5.61 20.58 3.28
CA GLU A 96 -6.97 20.02 3.28
C GLU A 96 -7.32 19.10 4.47
N MET A 97 -6.65 19.21 5.60
CA MET A 97 -7.04 18.46 6.79
C MET A 97 -8.12 19.17 7.64
N TYR A 98 -8.85 20.12 7.06
CA TYR A 98 -9.94 20.82 7.74
C TYR A 98 -11.29 20.34 7.21
N ASP A 99 -12.03 19.61 8.04
CA ASP A 99 -13.47 19.70 8.05
C ASP A 99 -13.84 20.88 8.98
N SER A 100 -14.51 21.86 8.38
CA SER A 100 -14.94 23.07 9.06
C SER A 100 -16.08 22.85 10.05
N GLU A 101 -16.52 21.61 10.24
CA GLU A 101 -17.67 21.27 11.08
C GLU A 101 -17.30 20.91 12.54
N ASP A 102 -16.02 20.69 12.83
CA ASP A 102 -15.54 20.36 14.19
C ASP A 102 -15.03 21.57 14.98
N VAL A 103 -15.37 22.78 14.57
CA VAL A 103 -15.05 24.00 15.31
C VAL A 103 -16.22 24.32 16.25
N ASP A 104 -16.19 23.79 17.45
CA ASP A 104 -17.00 24.29 18.53
C ASP A 104 -16.60 25.76 18.76
N GLU A 105 -17.49 26.69 18.36
CA GLU A 105 -17.29 28.14 18.48
C GLU A 105 -17.20 28.63 19.95
N GLU A 106 -17.31 27.73 20.93
CA GLU A 106 -17.35 28.10 22.36
C GLU A 106 -15.96 28.20 23.02
N ASP A 107 -14.91 27.59 22.44
CA ASP A 107 -13.56 27.71 22.98
C ASP A 107 -12.72 28.67 22.13
N GLY A 108 -12.71 29.94 22.46
CA GLY A 108 -11.99 31.00 21.74
C GLY A 108 -10.46 30.88 21.66
N ASP A 109 -9.92 29.71 21.60
CA ASP A 109 -8.48 29.44 21.39
C ASP A 109 -8.16 29.07 19.93
N TYR A 110 -8.11 30.09 19.09
CA TYR A 110 -7.65 29.98 17.68
C TYR A 110 -6.20 29.48 17.55
N GLY A 111 -5.48 29.33 18.64
CA GLY A 111 -4.09 28.85 18.65
C GLY A 111 -3.96 27.37 18.28
N ASP A 112 -4.90 26.53 18.66
CA ASP A 112 -4.78 25.07 18.53
C ASP A 112 -5.28 24.52 17.19
N LEU A 113 -6.19 25.22 16.49
CA LEU A 113 -6.65 24.87 15.13
C LEU A 113 -5.50 24.77 14.12
N THR A 114 -4.43 25.48 14.38
CA THR A 114 -3.24 25.49 13.53
C THR A 114 -2.33 24.26 13.73
N GLN A 115 -2.50 23.46 14.78
CA GLN A 115 -1.70 22.26 15.04
C GLN A 115 -2.21 21.02 14.29
N ARG A 116 -3.44 21.01 13.81
CA ARG A 116 -4.04 19.86 13.09
C ARG A 116 -3.47 19.63 11.69
N LYS A 117 -2.87 20.64 11.03
CA LYS A 117 -2.14 20.50 9.76
C LYS A 117 -0.75 19.97 9.98
N SER A 118 -0.60 18.74 10.30
CA SER A 118 0.73 18.29 10.60
C SER A 118 1.32 17.47 9.46
N TYR A 119 2.44 17.94 8.96
CA TYR A 119 3.38 17.12 8.21
C TYR A 119 3.54 15.74 8.87
N ALA A 120 3.33 14.67 8.10
CA ALA A 120 3.16 13.33 8.64
C ALA A 120 4.44 12.69 9.19
N TYR A 121 5.61 13.20 8.80
CA TYR A 121 6.89 12.55 9.01
C TYR A 121 7.75 13.25 10.06
N HIS A 122 8.73 12.53 10.60
CA HIS A 122 9.82 13.13 11.39
C HIS A 122 10.76 13.91 10.47
N THR A 123 11.17 15.11 10.90
CA THR A 123 11.98 16.03 10.12
C THR A 123 13.48 15.85 10.34
N HIS A 124 13.89 15.29 11.47
CA HIS A 124 15.28 15.28 11.92
C HIS A 124 15.72 13.93 12.49
N GLY A 125 17.03 13.75 12.59
CA GLY A 125 17.68 12.62 13.24
C GLY A 125 17.50 11.30 12.48
N THR A 126 17.68 10.21 13.19
CA THR A 126 17.62 8.84 12.62
C THR A 126 16.21 8.42 12.17
N LYS A 127 15.18 9.16 12.58
CA LYS A 127 13.79 8.93 12.21
C LYS A 127 13.31 9.81 11.06
N LYS A 128 14.18 10.63 10.46
CA LYS A 128 13.79 11.51 9.34
C LYS A 128 13.08 10.69 8.23
N GLY A 129 11.91 11.14 7.83
CA GLY A 129 11.07 10.43 6.82
C GLY A 129 10.25 9.25 7.35
N HIS A 130 10.33 8.94 8.65
CA HIS A 130 9.44 7.96 9.27
C HIS A 130 8.14 8.64 9.72
N LEU A 131 7.02 7.94 9.66
CA LEU A 131 5.75 8.44 10.20
C LEU A 131 5.87 8.74 11.69
N ARG A 132 5.29 9.86 12.12
CA ARG A 132 5.18 10.21 13.53
C ARG A 132 4.22 9.30 14.25
N SER A 133 4.44 9.08 15.56
CA SER A 133 3.60 8.20 16.38
C SER A 133 2.13 8.58 16.33
N LYS A 134 1.78 9.88 16.36
CA LYS A 134 0.40 10.35 16.23
C LYS A 134 -0.28 9.87 14.93
N VAL A 135 0.44 9.89 13.81
CA VAL A 135 -0.08 9.42 12.51
C VAL A 135 -0.19 7.89 12.50
N LEU A 136 0.81 7.19 13.05
CA LEU A 136 0.77 5.73 13.15
C LEU A 136 -0.37 5.20 14.02
N GLU A 137 -0.78 5.96 15.05
CA GLU A 137 -1.83 5.60 16.00
C GLU A 137 -3.22 6.02 15.49
N SER A 138 -3.26 7.08 14.68
CA SER A 138 -4.47 7.48 13.96
C SER A 138 -4.64 6.63 12.70
N ARG A 139 -5.81 6.70 12.09
CA ARG A 139 -6.08 6.17 10.75
C ARG A 139 -6.17 7.28 9.72
N GLU A 140 -5.60 8.44 10.05
CA GLU A 140 -5.63 9.60 9.18
C GLU A 140 -4.85 9.36 7.88
N PRO A 141 -5.32 9.91 6.76
CA PRO A 141 -4.62 9.83 5.49
C PRO A 141 -3.33 10.64 5.52
N ILE A 142 -2.40 10.27 4.67
CA ILE A 142 -1.11 10.96 4.48
C ILE A 142 -1.22 11.79 3.21
N TYR A 143 -0.93 13.10 3.32
CA TYR A 143 -0.89 14.01 2.19
C TYR A 143 0.55 14.33 1.82
N GLU A 144 0.91 14.12 0.55
CA GLU A 144 2.26 14.35 0.06
C GLU A 144 2.29 15.26 -1.16
N CYS A 145 3.42 15.91 -1.35
CA CYS A 145 3.75 16.54 -2.62
C CYS A 145 3.95 15.49 -3.72
N HIS A 146 3.68 15.87 -4.95
CA HIS A 146 3.72 15.01 -6.13
C HIS A 146 4.44 15.69 -7.30
N ASP A 147 4.50 15.05 -8.44
CA ASP A 147 5.22 15.53 -9.64
C ASP A 147 4.71 16.87 -10.20
N GLY A 148 3.44 17.23 -9.95
CA GLY A 148 2.86 18.53 -10.28
C GLY A 148 3.24 19.67 -9.34
N CYS A 149 4.01 19.43 -8.26
CA CYS A 149 4.45 20.46 -7.32
C CYS A 149 5.74 21.14 -7.78
N SER A 150 5.89 22.45 -7.48
CA SER A 150 7.13 23.22 -7.75
C SER A 150 8.32 22.76 -6.91
N CYS A 151 8.10 22.16 -5.75
CA CYS A 151 9.16 21.59 -4.92
C CYS A 151 9.87 20.43 -5.62
N GLY A 152 11.19 20.33 -5.49
CA GLY A 152 12.02 19.33 -6.15
C GLY A 152 11.82 17.89 -5.63
N PRO A 153 12.47 16.91 -6.27
CA PRO A 153 12.35 15.49 -5.90
C PRO A 153 12.86 15.17 -4.49
N ASP A 154 13.74 16.00 -3.94
CA ASP A 154 14.29 15.84 -2.59
C ASP A 154 13.39 16.40 -1.49
N CYS A 155 12.21 16.92 -1.85
CA CYS A 155 11.22 17.42 -0.91
C CYS A 155 10.94 16.39 0.19
N PRO A 156 11.03 16.76 1.48
CA PRO A 156 10.81 15.83 2.58
C PRO A 156 9.38 15.29 2.64
N ASN A 157 8.41 15.99 2.01
CA ASN A 157 7.02 15.57 1.89
C ASN A 157 6.75 14.69 0.65
N ARG A 158 7.70 13.84 0.28
CA ARG A 158 7.60 12.89 -0.84
C ARG A 158 8.15 11.51 -0.45
N VAL A 159 7.79 10.97 0.71
CA VAL A 159 8.34 9.69 1.20
C VAL A 159 7.81 8.53 0.39
N VAL A 160 6.48 8.43 0.24
CA VAL A 160 5.81 7.40 -0.56
C VAL A 160 6.01 7.67 -2.06
N GLU A 161 5.96 8.93 -2.46
CA GLU A 161 6.17 9.36 -3.86
C GLU A 161 7.52 8.91 -4.41
N ARG A 162 8.59 9.00 -3.61
CA ARG A 162 9.92 8.53 -4.01
C ARG A 162 10.01 7.02 -4.19
N GLY A 163 9.02 6.28 -3.69
CA GLY A 163 8.99 4.84 -3.76
C GLY A 163 9.85 4.15 -2.70
N ARG A 164 9.91 2.84 -2.78
CA ARG A 164 10.59 1.95 -1.84
C ARG A 164 12.08 2.24 -1.74
N GLN A 165 12.58 2.28 -0.50
CA GLN A 165 14.00 2.53 -0.18
C GLN A 165 14.63 1.39 0.66
N ILE A 166 14.10 0.20 0.56
CA ILE A 166 14.61 -1.00 1.21
C ILE A 166 14.63 -2.19 0.24
N PRO A 167 15.62 -3.08 0.33
CA PRO A 167 15.61 -4.31 -0.44
C PRO A 167 14.59 -5.30 0.14
N LEU A 168 13.80 -5.92 -0.75
CA LEU A 168 12.81 -6.93 -0.37
C LEU A 168 13.15 -8.29 -0.97
N GLN A 169 12.77 -9.33 -0.25
CA GLN A 169 12.88 -10.69 -0.72
C GLN A 169 11.53 -11.41 -0.60
N ILE A 170 11.03 -11.87 -1.74
CA ILE A 170 9.90 -12.79 -1.81
C ILE A 170 10.44 -14.18 -1.54
N PHE A 171 9.89 -14.91 -0.59
CA PHE A 171 10.38 -16.23 -0.21
C PHE A 171 9.24 -17.25 -0.01
N ARG A 172 9.56 -18.53 -0.20
CA ARG A 172 8.60 -19.61 0.02
C ARG A 172 8.45 -19.89 1.50
N THR A 173 7.20 -19.80 2.02
CA THR A 173 6.86 -20.13 3.40
C THR A 173 6.44 -21.59 3.53
N PRO A 174 6.48 -22.19 4.73
CA PRO A 174 6.10 -23.59 4.93
C PRO A 174 4.64 -23.91 4.61
N ASN A 175 3.71 -23.00 4.88
CA ASN A 175 2.27 -23.27 4.85
C ASN A 175 1.38 -22.13 4.33
N ARG A 176 1.96 -20.99 3.95
CA ARG A 176 1.21 -19.81 3.48
C ARG A 176 1.63 -19.37 2.06
N GLY A 177 2.15 -20.28 1.27
CA GLY A 177 2.60 -19.96 -0.07
C GLY A 177 3.85 -19.11 -0.09
N TRP A 178 3.80 -17.96 -0.73
CA TRP A 178 4.88 -16.98 -0.77
C TRP A 178 4.71 -15.95 0.33
N GLY A 179 5.80 -15.44 0.87
CA GLY A 179 5.85 -14.34 1.83
C GLY A 179 6.88 -13.29 1.40
N VAL A 180 6.92 -12.17 2.11
CA VAL A 180 7.89 -11.09 1.88
C VAL A 180 8.66 -10.81 3.17
N ARG A 181 9.95 -10.53 3.04
CA ARG A 181 10.78 -10.07 4.14
C ARG A 181 11.75 -8.99 3.70
N SER A 182 12.18 -8.16 4.65
CA SER A 182 13.24 -7.18 4.40
C SER A 182 14.61 -7.81 4.54
N MET A 183 15.55 -7.34 3.74
CA MET A 183 16.96 -7.74 3.82
C MET A 183 17.80 -6.77 4.65
N VAL A 184 17.14 -5.83 5.33
CA VAL A 184 17.71 -4.90 6.33
C VAL A 184 16.76 -4.77 7.51
N ASP A 185 17.25 -4.25 8.66
CA ASP A 185 16.38 -3.88 9.77
C ASP A 185 15.47 -2.73 9.36
N ILE A 186 14.21 -2.81 9.78
CA ILE A 186 13.21 -1.77 9.56
C ILE A 186 12.85 -1.12 10.89
N LYS A 187 12.69 0.19 10.89
CA LYS A 187 12.29 0.95 12.08
C LYS A 187 10.82 1.29 12.05
N ARG A 188 10.20 1.35 13.22
CA ARG A 188 8.81 1.82 13.38
C ARG A 188 8.61 3.17 12.68
N GLY A 189 7.57 3.27 11.88
CA GLY A 189 7.24 4.44 11.07
C GLY A 189 7.90 4.47 9.68
N GLN A 190 8.75 3.52 9.36
CA GLN A 190 9.42 3.46 8.05
C GLN A 190 8.47 2.99 6.96
N PHE A 191 8.50 3.67 5.82
CA PHE A 191 7.78 3.27 4.61
C PHE A 191 8.39 1.99 4.02
N ILE A 192 7.54 1.07 3.61
CA ILE A 192 7.93 -0.21 3.01
C ILE A 192 7.79 -0.16 1.49
N ASP A 193 6.56 -0.13 1.01
CA ASP A 193 6.19 -0.02 -0.40
C ASP A 193 4.68 0.22 -0.50
N LYS A 194 4.16 0.45 -1.71
CA LYS A 194 2.73 0.53 -1.97
C LYS A 194 2.14 -0.84 -2.28
N TYR A 195 0.89 -1.08 -1.88
CA TYR A 195 0.09 -2.13 -2.50
C TYR A 195 -0.46 -1.60 -3.81
N ILE A 196 -0.08 -2.22 -4.90
CA ILE A 196 -0.42 -1.79 -6.27
C ILE A 196 -1.04 -2.95 -7.04
N GLY A 197 -1.81 -2.61 -8.08
CA GLY A 197 -2.47 -3.59 -8.93
C GLY A 197 -3.21 -2.90 -10.07
N GLU A 198 -4.22 -3.55 -10.59
CA GLU A 198 -5.18 -2.93 -11.50
C GLU A 198 -6.26 -2.23 -10.67
N VAL A 199 -6.40 -0.91 -10.82
CA VAL A 199 -7.49 -0.15 -10.22
C VAL A 199 -8.73 -0.35 -11.06
N ILE A 200 -9.78 -0.90 -10.48
CA ILE A 200 -11.00 -1.30 -11.18
C ILE A 200 -12.26 -0.69 -10.55
N THR A 201 -13.32 -0.62 -11.34
CA THR A 201 -14.62 -0.19 -10.85
C THR A 201 -15.25 -1.25 -9.94
N PRO A 202 -16.16 -0.86 -9.02
CA PRO A 202 -16.89 -1.81 -8.17
C PRO A 202 -17.61 -2.89 -8.97
N GLN A 203 -18.20 -2.52 -10.10
CA GLN A 203 -18.90 -3.47 -10.98
C GLN A 203 -17.95 -4.52 -11.59
N GLU A 204 -16.74 -4.11 -11.94
CA GLU A 204 -15.72 -5.05 -12.42
C GLU A 204 -15.23 -5.94 -11.29
N ALA A 205 -15.03 -5.41 -10.08
CA ALA A 205 -14.66 -6.17 -8.91
C ALA A 205 -15.70 -7.26 -8.59
N ASP A 206 -16.99 -6.92 -8.59
CA ASP A 206 -18.08 -7.87 -8.38
C ASP A 206 -18.10 -8.95 -9.48
N ARG A 207 -17.84 -8.55 -10.74
CA ARG A 207 -17.74 -9.49 -11.85
C ARG A 207 -16.57 -10.48 -11.66
N ARG A 208 -15.42 -10.01 -11.17
CA ARG A 208 -14.26 -10.88 -10.88
C ARG A 208 -14.56 -11.81 -9.73
N ARG A 209 -15.15 -11.31 -8.64
CA ARG A 209 -15.61 -12.14 -7.51
C ARG A 209 -16.58 -13.24 -7.97
N ALA A 210 -17.55 -12.91 -8.82
CA ALA A 210 -18.52 -13.88 -9.32
C ALA A 210 -17.92 -14.96 -10.24
N ARG A 211 -16.80 -14.68 -10.92
CA ARG A 211 -16.10 -15.63 -11.82
C ARG A 211 -15.11 -16.53 -11.10
N SER A 212 -14.73 -16.19 -9.87
CA SER A 212 -13.79 -16.99 -9.10
C SER A 212 -14.48 -18.29 -8.71
N ASP A 213 -14.09 -19.42 -9.30
CA ASP A 213 -14.58 -20.78 -8.97
C ASP A 213 -14.17 -21.22 -7.55
N ILE A 214 -13.31 -20.45 -6.91
CA ILE A 214 -12.77 -20.73 -5.60
C ILE A 214 -13.34 -19.68 -4.63
N ALA A 215 -14.48 -20.00 -4.00
CA ALA A 215 -15.15 -19.15 -3.02
C ALA A 215 -14.21 -18.60 -1.91
N GLN A 216 -13.13 -19.32 -1.62
CA GLN A 216 -12.12 -18.98 -0.61
C GLN A 216 -11.03 -17.98 -1.09
N ARG A 217 -11.01 -17.57 -2.37
CA ARG A 217 -10.00 -16.67 -2.93
C ARG A 217 -10.56 -15.34 -3.44
N LYS A 218 -11.86 -15.13 -3.33
CA LYS A 218 -12.57 -14.03 -3.99
C LYS A 218 -12.05 -12.63 -3.65
N ASP A 219 -11.53 -12.45 -2.43
CA ASP A 219 -11.17 -11.12 -1.92
C ASP A 219 -9.72 -10.97 -1.44
N VAL A 220 -8.90 -12.02 -1.61
CA VAL A 220 -7.52 -12.04 -1.05
C VAL A 220 -6.62 -10.96 -1.67
N TYR A 221 -6.94 -10.47 -2.86
CA TYR A 221 -6.11 -9.51 -3.60
C TYR A 221 -6.82 -8.21 -3.96
N LEU A 222 -8.10 -8.07 -3.54
CA LEU A 222 -8.91 -6.87 -3.77
C LEU A 222 -8.91 -6.00 -2.52
N PHE A 223 -8.47 -4.74 -2.66
CA PHE A 223 -8.49 -3.75 -1.59
C PHE A 223 -9.25 -2.52 -2.04
N ALA A 224 -10.29 -2.17 -1.27
CA ALA A 224 -11.11 -1.00 -1.54
C ALA A 224 -10.34 0.30 -1.31
N LEU A 225 -10.59 1.30 -2.14
CA LEU A 225 -10.11 2.67 -1.98
C LEU A 225 -11.20 3.51 -1.28
N ASP A 226 -11.58 3.09 -0.08
CA ASP A 226 -12.77 3.55 0.64
C ASP A 226 -12.51 4.69 1.65
N LYS A 227 -11.25 5.07 1.85
CA LYS A 227 -10.86 6.07 2.88
C LYS A 227 -11.61 7.39 2.78
N PHE A 228 -12.00 7.79 1.60
CA PHE A 228 -12.71 9.03 1.32
C PHE A 228 -14.13 8.83 0.84
N SER A 229 -14.69 7.62 0.99
CA SER A 229 -16.08 7.35 0.62
C SER A 229 -17.03 8.10 1.57
N ASP A 230 -17.84 8.97 0.99
CA ASP A 230 -18.77 9.82 1.71
C ASP A 230 -20.03 10.04 0.85
N PRO A 231 -21.20 9.53 1.28
CA PRO A 231 -22.45 9.69 0.53
C PRO A 231 -22.85 11.16 0.28
N ASP A 232 -22.41 12.07 1.15
CA ASP A 232 -22.74 13.49 1.10
C ASP A 232 -21.64 14.35 0.45
N SER A 233 -20.56 13.73 -0.02
CA SER A 233 -19.44 14.43 -0.65
C SER A 233 -19.89 15.30 -1.83
N PRO A 234 -19.34 16.52 -2.00
CA PRO A 234 -19.54 17.32 -3.21
C PRO A 234 -18.93 16.64 -4.46
N ASP A 235 -17.90 15.79 -4.29
CA ASP A 235 -17.31 15.01 -5.39
C ASP A 235 -18.12 13.71 -5.61
N GLU A 236 -18.79 13.62 -6.75
CA GLU A 236 -19.60 12.45 -7.11
C GLU A 236 -18.82 11.13 -7.12
N ARG A 237 -17.52 11.18 -7.38
CA ARG A 237 -16.63 9.99 -7.40
C ARG A 237 -16.45 9.36 -6.01
N LEU A 238 -16.75 10.11 -4.95
CA LEU A 238 -16.64 9.66 -3.56
C LEU A 238 -17.98 9.19 -2.97
N ARG A 239 -19.12 9.42 -3.64
CA ARG A 239 -20.47 9.12 -3.11
C ARG A 239 -20.88 7.66 -3.23
N GLY A 240 -20.30 6.91 -4.15
CA GLY A 240 -20.68 5.53 -4.47
C GLY A 240 -19.78 4.49 -3.82
N PRO A 241 -19.97 3.22 -4.20
CA PRO A 241 -19.00 2.19 -3.85
C PRO A 241 -17.63 2.56 -4.38
N PRO A 242 -16.56 2.38 -3.58
CA PRO A 242 -15.21 2.80 -3.94
C PRO A 242 -14.64 1.97 -5.09
N LEU A 243 -13.62 2.52 -5.76
CA LEU A 243 -12.75 1.75 -6.64
C LEU A 243 -11.99 0.72 -5.81
N GLU A 244 -11.49 -0.33 -6.48
CA GLU A 244 -10.69 -1.37 -5.84
C GLU A 244 -9.37 -1.60 -6.57
N VAL A 245 -8.33 -1.92 -5.81
CA VAL A 245 -7.03 -2.35 -6.34
C VAL A 245 -7.00 -3.86 -6.38
N ASP A 246 -6.92 -4.44 -7.58
CA ASP A 246 -6.78 -5.88 -7.80
C ASP A 246 -5.31 -6.25 -8.04
N GLY A 247 -4.72 -6.96 -7.09
CA GLY A 247 -3.35 -7.48 -7.16
C GLY A 247 -3.23 -8.92 -7.67
N GLU A 248 -4.31 -9.57 -8.13
CA GLU A 248 -4.30 -11.00 -8.46
C GLU A 248 -3.35 -11.33 -9.61
N PHE A 249 -3.49 -10.64 -10.73
CA PHE A 249 -2.75 -10.96 -11.96
C PHE A 249 -1.55 -10.06 -12.21
N MET A 250 -1.54 -8.88 -11.61
CA MET A 250 -0.42 -7.94 -11.70
C MET A 250 -0.30 -7.10 -10.46
N SER A 251 0.92 -7.00 -9.91
CA SER A 251 1.18 -6.21 -8.69
C SER A 251 2.68 -6.05 -8.46
N GLY A 252 3.02 -5.34 -7.36
CA GLY A 252 4.37 -5.25 -6.79
C GLY A 252 4.71 -6.42 -5.86
N PRO A 253 5.85 -6.34 -5.18
CA PRO A 253 6.27 -7.36 -4.21
C PRO A 253 5.33 -7.45 -3.00
N THR A 254 4.62 -6.40 -2.66
CA THR A 254 3.70 -6.31 -1.51
C THR A 254 2.50 -7.25 -1.61
N ARG A 255 2.12 -7.65 -2.81
CA ARG A 255 1.07 -8.66 -3.05
C ARG A 255 1.36 -9.99 -2.36
N PHE A 256 2.62 -10.29 -2.11
CA PHE A 256 3.05 -11.53 -1.45
C PHE A 256 3.18 -11.40 0.07
N ILE A 257 2.87 -10.24 0.66
CA ILE A 257 2.84 -10.04 2.11
C ILE A 257 1.64 -10.79 2.68
N ASN A 258 1.90 -11.68 3.64
CA ASN A 258 0.86 -12.49 4.26
C ASN A 258 0.08 -11.72 5.34
N HIS A 259 -1.14 -12.22 5.62
CA HIS A 259 -1.92 -11.77 6.76
C HIS A 259 -1.31 -12.19 8.10
N SER A 260 -1.46 -11.32 9.11
CA SER A 260 -1.34 -11.66 10.52
C SER A 260 -2.36 -10.91 11.36
N CYS A 261 -2.94 -11.61 12.35
CA CYS A 261 -3.79 -11.00 13.38
C CYS A 261 -2.97 -10.19 14.43
N ASP A 262 -1.64 -10.28 14.38
CA ASP A 262 -0.68 -9.45 15.13
C ASP A 262 0.37 -8.96 14.13
N PRO A 263 0.02 -8.00 13.27
CA PRO A 263 0.83 -7.59 12.13
C PRO A 263 2.00 -6.69 12.55
N ASN A 264 3.00 -6.58 11.69
CA ASN A 264 4.09 -5.63 11.85
C ASN A 264 4.02 -4.45 10.87
N LEU A 265 3.08 -4.50 9.93
CA LEU A 265 2.79 -3.40 9.00
C LEU A 265 1.32 -2.99 9.09
N ARG A 266 1.04 -1.76 8.63
CA ARG A 266 -0.32 -1.25 8.38
C ARG A 266 -0.37 -0.48 7.07
N ILE A 267 -1.53 -0.54 6.40
CA ILE A 267 -1.83 0.28 5.23
C ILE A 267 -2.34 1.65 5.68
N PHE A 268 -1.85 2.69 5.01
CA PHE A 268 -2.33 4.07 5.13
C PHE A 268 -2.73 4.57 3.74
N ALA A 269 -3.85 5.27 3.67
CA ALA A 269 -4.22 6.00 2.47
C ALA A 269 -3.22 7.15 2.26
N ARG A 270 -2.59 7.22 1.09
CA ARG A 270 -1.72 8.33 0.71
C ARG A 270 -2.32 9.08 -0.47
N VAL A 271 -2.47 10.38 -0.30
CA VAL A 271 -2.93 11.30 -1.32
C VAL A 271 -1.74 12.09 -1.87
N GLY A 272 -1.50 11.99 -3.16
CA GLY A 272 -0.54 12.84 -3.85
C GLY A 272 -1.23 14.07 -4.41
N ASP A 273 -2.31 13.86 -5.16
CA ASP A 273 -3.12 14.94 -5.71
C ASP A 273 -4.51 14.93 -5.06
N HIS A 274 -4.92 16.08 -4.51
CA HIS A 274 -6.22 16.24 -3.87
C HIS A 274 -7.41 16.00 -4.82
N ALA A 275 -7.21 16.25 -6.12
CA ALA A 275 -8.21 15.98 -7.14
C ALA A 275 -8.47 14.48 -7.37
N ASP A 276 -7.56 13.61 -6.92
CA ASP A 276 -7.61 12.16 -7.14
C ASP A 276 -7.75 11.36 -5.83
N LYS A 277 -8.43 11.90 -4.80
CA LYS A 277 -8.67 11.18 -3.53
C LYS A 277 -9.32 9.82 -3.72
N HIS A 278 -10.16 9.65 -4.75
CA HIS A 278 -10.83 8.40 -5.08
C HIS A 278 -9.89 7.29 -5.61
N ILE A 279 -8.66 7.64 -5.99
CA ILE A 279 -7.60 6.72 -6.44
C ILE A 279 -6.33 6.86 -5.59
N HIS A 280 -6.50 7.10 -4.28
CA HIS A 280 -5.37 7.23 -3.36
C HIS A 280 -4.50 5.97 -3.32
N ASP A 281 -3.21 6.15 -2.97
CA ASP A 281 -2.30 5.02 -2.80
C ASP A 281 -2.57 4.25 -1.50
N LEU A 282 -2.34 2.95 -1.51
CA LEU A 282 -2.31 2.08 -0.34
C LEU A 282 -0.86 1.90 0.11
N ALA A 283 -0.41 2.72 1.04
CA ALA A 283 0.99 2.78 1.49
C ALA A 283 1.21 1.96 2.76
N LEU A 284 2.14 1.00 2.72
CA LEU A 284 2.49 0.14 3.84
C LEU A 284 3.62 0.76 4.68
N PHE A 285 3.37 0.90 5.98
CA PHE A 285 4.34 1.38 6.94
C PHE A 285 4.54 0.39 8.09
N ALA A 286 5.76 0.32 8.61
CA ALA A 286 6.07 -0.48 9.80
C ALA A 286 5.45 0.16 11.05
N ILE A 287 4.69 -0.63 11.82
CA ILE A 287 4.09 -0.18 13.10
C ILE A 287 4.91 -0.58 14.32
N VAL A 288 5.93 -1.42 14.11
CA VAL A 288 6.93 -1.83 15.08
C VAL A 288 8.32 -1.87 14.43
N ASP A 289 9.38 -1.99 15.21
CA ASP A 289 10.71 -2.33 14.67
C ASP A 289 10.69 -3.78 14.17
N ILE A 290 11.22 -4.04 12.98
CA ILE A 290 11.24 -5.35 12.35
C ILE A 290 12.69 -5.74 12.04
N PRO A 291 13.23 -6.81 12.66
CA PRO A 291 14.56 -7.30 12.36
C PRO A 291 14.71 -7.75 10.90
N LYS A 292 15.92 -7.62 10.38
CA LYS A 292 16.29 -8.19 9.08
C LYS A 292 15.93 -9.68 8.99
N GLY A 293 15.23 -10.04 7.96
CA GLY A 293 14.86 -11.43 7.66
C GLY A 293 13.52 -11.88 8.22
N ASP A 294 12.92 -11.09 9.11
CA ASP A 294 11.58 -11.36 9.60
C ASP A 294 10.54 -11.15 8.51
N GLU A 295 9.50 -11.98 8.52
CA GLU A 295 8.41 -11.89 7.57
C GLU A 295 7.59 -10.63 7.80
N LEU A 296 7.32 -9.89 6.74
CA LEU A 296 6.42 -8.75 6.73
C LEU A 296 4.98 -9.24 6.67
N THR A 297 4.11 -8.68 7.52
CA THR A 297 2.70 -9.05 7.61
C THR A 297 1.83 -7.83 7.87
N PHE A 298 0.60 -7.82 7.33
CA PHE A 298 -0.40 -6.83 7.69
C PHE A 298 -1.77 -7.50 7.92
N ASP A 299 -2.68 -6.81 8.56
CA ASP A 299 -4.03 -7.32 8.77
C ASP A 299 -4.89 -7.05 7.53
N TYR A 300 -5.36 -8.09 6.87
CA TYR A 300 -6.18 -7.99 5.65
C TYR A 300 -7.58 -7.41 5.92
N VAL A 301 -8.03 -7.51 7.17
CA VAL A 301 -9.34 -7.04 7.64
C VAL A 301 -9.20 -5.88 8.63
N ASP A 302 -8.09 -5.14 8.59
CA ASP A 302 -7.88 -3.98 9.44
C ASP A 302 -8.93 -2.91 9.13
N GLY A 303 -9.72 -2.54 10.14
CA GLY A 303 -10.80 -1.56 10.00
C GLY A 303 -12.20 -2.14 9.89
N VAL A 304 -12.35 -3.45 9.83
CA VAL A 304 -13.68 -4.10 9.84
C VAL A 304 -14.03 -4.47 11.28
N ASP A 305 -14.89 -3.66 11.92
CA ASP A 305 -15.25 -3.83 13.36
C ASP A 305 -16.03 -5.12 13.65
N ASP A 306 -16.73 -5.68 12.66
CA ASP A 306 -17.61 -6.84 12.82
C ASP A 306 -16.92 -8.20 12.61
N SER A 307 -15.66 -8.23 12.18
CA SER A 307 -14.97 -9.49 11.83
C SER A 307 -14.75 -10.44 13.02
N GLU A 308 -14.64 -9.92 14.23
CA GLU A 308 -14.50 -10.74 15.44
C GLU A 308 -15.80 -11.50 15.76
N ASN A 309 -16.95 -10.87 15.54
CA ASN A 309 -18.26 -11.46 15.82
C ASN A 309 -18.64 -12.53 14.78
N ASP A 310 -18.30 -12.32 13.51
CA ASP A 310 -18.57 -13.27 12.42
C ASP A 310 -17.81 -14.59 12.61
N ALA A 311 -16.59 -14.55 13.12
CA ALA A 311 -15.82 -15.75 13.42
C ALA A 311 -16.41 -16.61 14.57
N LEU A 312 -17.29 -16.05 15.38
CA LEU A 312 -18.00 -16.76 16.44
C LEU A 312 -19.32 -17.39 15.96
N ASP A 313 -19.84 -16.95 14.81
CA ASP A 313 -21.09 -17.48 14.22
C ASP A 313 -20.81 -18.80 13.46
N PRO A 314 -21.34 -19.95 13.91
CA PRO A 314 -21.12 -21.25 13.26
C PRO A 314 -21.64 -21.30 11.82
N THR A 315 -22.61 -20.44 11.44
CA THR A 315 -23.19 -20.42 10.10
C THR A 315 -22.28 -19.68 9.11
N LYS A 316 -21.70 -18.57 9.54
CA LYS A 316 -20.75 -17.78 8.74
C LYS A 316 -19.36 -18.47 8.64
N LYS A 317 -18.94 -19.11 9.73
CA LYS A 317 -17.66 -19.80 9.84
C LYS A 317 -17.38 -20.86 8.76
N LYS A 318 -18.44 -21.45 8.19
CA LYS A 318 -18.31 -22.47 7.13
C LYS A 318 -17.72 -21.90 5.83
N ASP A 319 -17.96 -20.62 5.59
CA ASP A 319 -17.55 -19.93 4.36
C ASP A 319 -16.28 -19.08 4.57
N MET A 320 -15.74 -19.05 5.81
CA MET A 320 -14.56 -18.29 6.17
C MET A 320 -13.26 -19.06 5.90
N THR A 321 -12.23 -18.33 5.51
CA THR A 321 -10.88 -18.88 5.33
C THR A 321 -10.17 -19.03 6.67
N VAL A 322 -9.64 -20.22 6.97
CA VAL A 322 -8.84 -20.47 8.18
C VAL A 322 -7.58 -19.62 8.19
N CYS A 323 -7.37 -18.89 9.27
CA CYS A 323 -6.15 -18.10 9.46
C CYS A 323 -4.97 -18.98 9.87
N LEU A 324 -3.87 -18.89 9.14
CA LEU A 324 -2.63 -19.62 9.38
C LEU A 324 -1.51 -18.74 9.92
N CYS A 325 -1.82 -17.57 10.52
CA CYS A 325 -0.78 -16.60 10.94
C CYS A 325 0.09 -17.09 12.10
N GLY A 326 -0.41 -18.02 12.91
CA GLY A 326 0.33 -18.62 14.04
C GLY A 326 0.55 -17.66 15.23
N SER A 327 -0.03 -16.45 15.21
CA SER A 327 0.06 -15.51 16.33
C SER A 327 -0.75 -16.01 17.53
N SER A 328 -0.30 -15.66 18.74
CA SER A 328 -1.08 -15.87 19.98
C SER A 328 -2.38 -15.06 20.03
N LYS A 329 -2.50 -14.01 19.21
CA LYS A 329 -3.69 -13.17 19.04
C LYS A 329 -4.53 -13.58 17.82
N CYS A 330 -4.32 -14.79 17.28
CA CYS A 330 -4.99 -15.24 16.07
C CYS A 330 -6.51 -15.33 16.28
N ARG A 331 -7.27 -14.68 15.39
CA ARG A 331 -8.75 -14.73 15.36
C ARG A 331 -9.31 -16.08 14.87
N GLY A 332 -8.45 -16.94 14.31
CA GLY A 332 -8.78 -18.25 13.78
C GLY A 332 -9.26 -18.24 12.33
N PHE A 333 -9.92 -17.19 11.88
CA PHE A 333 -10.46 -17.06 10.53
C PHE A 333 -10.16 -15.66 9.96
N LEU A 334 -10.22 -15.52 8.64
CA LEU A 334 -10.08 -14.26 7.93
C LEU A 334 -11.46 -13.66 7.65
N TRP A 335 -12.24 -14.13 6.74
CA TRP A 335 -13.59 -13.70 6.38
C TRP A 335 -14.42 -14.90 5.95
#